data_4325409825adbb57034a8780820738b6
#
_entry.id   4325409825adbb57034a8780820738b6
#
_cell.length_a   1.000
_cell.length_b   1.000
_cell.length_c   1.000
_cell.angle_alpha   90.00
_cell.angle_beta   90.00
_cell.angle_gamma   90.00
#
_symmetry.space_group_name_H-M   'P 1'
#
loop_
_entity.id
_entity.type
_entity.pdbx_description
1 polymer ?
#
loop_
_entity_poly.entity_id
_entity_poly.type
_entity_poly.pdbx_seq_one_letter_code
_entity_poly.pdbx_strand_id
1 'polypeptide(L)'
;LVVSYDWALGGGNLNINLAGNYTETKITKFNFPEKVLASHSQDEFFGPDQINIIETLSPKTKASLGLNYKINKFNFLVRNTYFGEVIRDGFPFGSVQKFAPKVVTDLSVGYDLTKKINFTVGANNLFDVFPDLQVYENSYFGVFKYAPVQMGTTGNYFFGRLNYNF
;
A
#
# COMPACT_ATOMS: atom_id res chain seq x y z
N LEU A 1 11.27 3.67 10.52
CA LEU A 1 12.52 4.28 10.07
C LEU A 1 12.21 5.21 8.90
N VAL A 2 12.80 6.43 8.93
CA VAL A 2 12.78 7.36 7.81
C VAL A 2 14.20 7.93 7.66
N VAL A 3 14.71 7.94 6.44
CA VAL A 3 16.02 8.50 6.09
C VAL A 3 15.85 9.34 4.84
N SER A 4 16.41 10.55 4.84
CA SER A 4 16.46 11.43 3.67
C SER A 4 17.90 11.90 3.47
N TYR A 5 18.32 11.94 2.20
CA TYR A 5 19.65 12.40 1.82
C TYR A 5 19.56 13.23 0.54
N ASP A 6 20.24 14.38 0.56
CA ASP A 6 20.36 15.26 -0.59
C ASP A 6 21.76 15.15 -1.20
N TRP A 7 21.85 14.93 -2.50
CA TRP A 7 23.08 14.77 -3.24
C TRP A 7 23.15 15.69 -4.45
N ALA A 8 24.15 16.56 -4.48
CA ALA A 8 24.43 17.37 -5.68
C ALA A 8 25.03 16.46 -6.76
N LEU A 9 24.30 16.23 -7.85
CA LEU A 9 24.63 15.29 -8.91
C LEU A 9 24.44 15.94 -10.28
N GLY A 10 25.50 15.97 -11.11
CA GLY A 10 25.39 16.35 -12.53
C GLY A 10 24.81 17.75 -12.78
N GLY A 11 25.02 18.72 -11.89
CA GLY A 11 24.45 20.07 -11.98
C GLY A 11 23.00 20.20 -11.48
N GLY A 12 22.44 19.11 -10.97
CA GLY A 12 21.14 19.06 -10.31
C GLY A 12 21.26 18.63 -8.85
N ASN A 13 20.11 18.45 -8.21
CA ASN A 13 19.99 17.92 -6.85
C ASN A 13 19.15 16.65 -6.85
N LEU A 14 19.70 15.54 -6.34
CA LEU A 14 19.01 14.29 -6.12
C LEU A 14 18.65 14.17 -4.64
N ASN A 15 17.36 14.16 -4.33
CA ASN A 15 16.88 13.83 -3.01
C ASN A 15 16.47 12.35 -2.97
N ILE A 16 17.03 11.60 -2.04
CA ILE A 16 16.77 10.18 -1.81
C ILE A 16 16.01 10.05 -0.49
N ASN A 17 14.81 9.49 -0.54
CA ASN A 17 13.98 9.23 0.63
C ASN A 17 13.73 7.74 0.79
N LEU A 18 14.12 7.19 1.93
CA LEU A 18 13.81 5.83 2.32
C LEU A 18 12.93 5.86 3.56
N ALA A 19 11.77 5.24 3.49
CA ALA A 19 10.88 5.03 4.63
C ALA A 19 10.53 3.56 4.74
N GLY A 20 10.42 3.05 5.97
CA GLY A 20 10.01 1.68 6.20
C GLY A 20 9.44 1.49 7.59
N ASN A 21 8.48 0.58 7.70
CA ASN A 21 7.93 0.14 8.97
C ASN A 21 7.83 -1.38 9.02
N TYR A 22 7.95 -1.90 10.22
CA TYR A 22 7.56 -3.25 10.59
C TYR A 22 6.56 -3.15 11.73
N THR A 23 5.40 -3.77 11.57
CA THR A 23 4.33 -3.79 12.56
C THR A 23 3.81 -5.20 12.71
N GLU A 24 3.74 -5.69 13.92
CA GLU A 24 3.11 -6.96 14.27
C GLU A 24 2.03 -6.69 15.31
N THR A 25 0.82 -7.12 14.99
CA THR A 25 -0.32 -7.05 15.91
C THR A 25 -0.66 -8.45 16.36
N LYS A 26 -0.84 -8.65 17.68
CA LYS A 26 -1.26 -9.91 18.26
C LYS A 26 -2.25 -9.68 19.37
N ILE A 27 -3.36 -10.39 19.32
CA ILE A 27 -4.35 -10.38 20.40
C ILE A 27 -3.80 -11.24 21.54
N THR A 28 -3.60 -10.61 22.71
CA THR A 28 -3.05 -11.31 23.89
C THR A 28 -4.12 -11.74 24.86
N LYS A 29 -5.29 -11.10 24.85
CA LYS A 29 -6.38 -11.41 25.77
C LYS A 29 -7.71 -10.90 25.25
N PHE A 30 -8.76 -11.67 25.46
CA PHE A 30 -10.16 -11.25 25.32
C PHE A 30 -10.78 -11.04 26.70
N ASN A 31 -11.50 -9.92 26.88
CA ASN A 31 -12.28 -9.62 28.07
C ASN A 31 -13.74 -9.49 27.68
N PHE A 32 -14.51 -10.55 27.83
CA PHE A 32 -15.95 -10.51 27.63
C PHE A 32 -16.68 -10.40 28.99
N PRO A 33 -17.78 -9.63 29.05
CA PRO A 33 -18.63 -9.64 30.23
C PRO A 33 -19.19 -11.06 30.47
N GLU A 34 -19.23 -11.52 31.72
CA GLU A 34 -19.74 -12.84 32.09
C GLU A 34 -21.16 -13.10 31.58
N LYS A 35 -22.01 -12.06 31.58
CA LYS A 35 -23.39 -12.13 31.08
C LYS A 35 -23.45 -12.48 29.59
N VAL A 36 -22.45 -12.09 28.82
CA VAL A 36 -22.37 -12.40 27.39
C VAL A 36 -21.97 -13.84 27.20
N LEU A 37 -20.96 -14.32 27.93
CA LEU A 37 -20.46 -15.69 27.86
C LEU A 37 -21.45 -16.72 28.42
N ALA A 38 -22.45 -16.29 29.22
CA ALA A 38 -23.49 -17.18 29.74
C ALA A 38 -24.44 -17.69 28.66
N SER A 39 -24.57 -16.97 27.53
CA SER A 39 -25.51 -17.29 26.44
C SER A 39 -24.88 -17.44 25.06
N HIS A 40 -23.62 -17.02 24.91
CA HIS A 40 -22.91 -17.00 23.64
C HIS A 40 -21.46 -17.48 23.82
N SER A 41 -20.90 -18.11 22.79
CA SER A 41 -19.48 -18.46 22.79
C SER A 41 -18.59 -17.26 22.39
N GLN A 42 -17.32 -17.30 22.74
CA GLN A 42 -16.36 -16.28 22.31
C GLN A 42 -16.29 -16.21 20.78
N ASP A 43 -16.31 -17.35 20.10
CA ASP A 43 -16.17 -17.46 18.64
C ASP A 43 -17.34 -16.85 17.87
N GLU A 44 -18.51 -16.68 18.49
CA GLU A 44 -19.63 -15.96 17.89
C GLU A 44 -19.36 -14.45 17.74
N PHE A 45 -18.51 -13.89 18.59
CA PHE A 45 -18.14 -12.48 18.55
C PHE A 45 -16.76 -12.23 17.95
N PHE A 46 -15.83 -13.17 18.21
CA PHE A 46 -14.46 -13.10 17.75
C PHE A 46 -14.01 -14.48 17.26
N GLY A 47 -14.46 -14.84 16.07
CA GLY A 47 -14.03 -16.04 15.37
C GLY A 47 -12.67 -15.89 14.72
N PRO A 48 -12.16 -16.95 14.07
CA PRO A 48 -10.86 -16.94 13.40
C PRO A 48 -10.71 -15.84 12.35
N ASP A 49 -11.78 -15.48 11.65
CA ASP A 49 -11.80 -14.41 10.63
C ASP A 49 -11.55 -13.02 11.25
N GLN A 50 -12.21 -12.69 12.37
CA GLN A 50 -12.00 -11.42 13.06
C GLN A 50 -10.59 -11.33 13.64
N ILE A 51 -10.05 -12.42 14.19
CA ILE A 51 -8.67 -12.50 14.66
C ILE A 51 -7.71 -12.30 13.49
N ASN A 52 -7.94 -12.96 12.36
CA ASN A 52 -7.13 -12.81 11.16
C ASN A 52 -7.13 -11.36 10.63
N ILE A 53 -8.30 -10.69 10.60
CA ILE A 53 -8.39 -9.28 10.19
C ILE A 53 -7.48 -8.40 11.04
N ILE A 54 -7.38 -8.64 12.34
CA ILE A 54 -6.59 -7.84 13.26
C ILE A 54 -5.10 -8.20 13.17
N GLU A 55 -4.76 -9.47 13.07
CA GLU A 55 -3.39 -9.95 13.21
C GLU A 55 -2.63 -10.04 11.88
N THR A 56 -3.30 -10.38 10.78
CA THR A 56 -2.60 -10.77 9.55
C THR A 56 -3.11 -10.13 8.26
N LEU A 57 -4.25 -9.44 8.26
CA LEU A 57 -4.82 -8.83 7.05
C LEU A 57 -4.11 -7.54 6.61
N SER A 58 -3.14 -7.07 7.36
CA SER A 58 -2.28 -5.95 6.98
C SER A 58 -0.84 -6.42 6.80
N PRO A 59 -0.11 -5.92 5.80
CA PRO A 59 1.28 -6.32 5.60
C PRO A 59 2.12 -5.88 6.80
N LYS A 60 2.84 -6.83 7.44
CA LYS A 60 3.73 -6.54 8.56
C LYS A 60 4.87 -5.60 8.16
N THR A 61 5.29 -5.66 6.90
CA THR A 61 6.38 -4.84 6.37
C THR A 61 5.90 -3.98 5.22
N LYS A 62 6.19 -2.68 5.29
CA LYS A 62 6.01 -1.76 4.18
C LYS A 62 7.24 -0.87 4.09
N ALA A 63 7.78 -0.69 2.87
CA ALA A 63 8.91 0.18 2.62
C ALA A 63 8.67 1.03 1.37
N SER A 64 9.25 2.23 1.33
CA SER A 64 9.17 3.13 0.19
C SER A 64 10.54 3.76 -0.06
N LEU A 65 11.00 3.68 -1.31
CA LEU A 65 12.18 4.38 -1.81
C LEU A 65 11.72 5.42 -2.84
N GLY A 66 11.93 6.69 -2.51
CA GLY A 66 11.68 7.82 -3.41
C GLY A 66 12.99 8.43 -3.89
N LEU A 67 13.10 8.64 -5.19
CA LEU A 67 14.20 9.36 -5.84
C LEU A 67 13.60 10.58 -6.53
N ASN A 68 13.98 11.77 -6.08
CA ASN A 68 13.51 13.03 -6.66
C ASN A 68 14.72 13.82 -7.18
N TYR A 69 14.86 13.89 -8.51
CA TYR A 69 15.96 14.59 -9.16
C TYR A 69 15.49 15.87 -9.82
N LYS A 70 16.00 16.99 -9.33
CA LYS A 70 15.73 18.32 -9.87
C LYS A 70 16.97 18.87 -10.60
N ILE A 71 16.79 19.18 -11.89
CA ILE A 71 17.82 19.81 -12.71
C ILE A 71 17.21 20.89 -13.59
N ASN A 72 17.75 22.11 -13.54
CA ASN A 72 17.22 23.26 -14.25
C ASN A 72 15.72 23.47 -13.97
N LYS A 73 14.90 23.30 -15.00
CA LYS A 73 13.42 23.42 -14.94
C LYS A 73 12.71 22.07 -14.80
N PHE A 74 13.45 20.96 -14.80
CA PHE A 74 12.87 19.62 -14.72
C PHE A 74 12.91 19.07 -13.30
N ASN A 75 11.88 18.32 -12.96
CA ASN A 75 11.79 17.54 -11.74
C ASN A 75 11.34 16.10 -12.09
N PHE A 76 12.15 15.12 -11.79
CA PHE A 76 11.90 13.70 -12.03
C PHE A 76 11.67 13.00 -10.70
N LEU A 77 10.54 12.35 -10.53
CA LEU A 77 10.24 11.54 -9.36
C LEU A 77 10.02 10.09 -9.76
N VAL A 78 10.75 9.20 -9.11
CA VAL A 78 10.49 7.76 -9.12
C VAL A 78 10.28 7.34 -7.68
N ARG A 79 9.20 6.62 -7.41
CA ARG A 79 8.94 6.04 -6.10
C ARG A 79 8.57 4.57 -6.24
N ASN A 80 9.28 3.72 -5.52
CA ASN A 80 8.98 2.30 -5.37
C ASN A 80 8.42 2.06 -3.97
N THR A 81 7.26 1.43 -3.89
CA THR A 81 6.64 1.03 -2.62
C THR A 81 6.54 -0.48 -2.57
N TYR A 82 7.25 -1.07 -1.62
CA TYR A 82 7.17 -2.49 -1.29
C TYR A 82 6.05 -2.73 -0.28
N PHE A 83 5.20 -3.70 -0.55
CA PHE A 83 4.19 -4.22 0.34
C PHE A 83 4.53 -5.67 0.67
N GLY A 84 4.68 -5.97 1.96
CA GLY A 84 4.93 -7.32 2.45
C GLY A 84 3.77 -8.27 2.19
N GLU A 85 4.01 -9.53 2.50
CA GLU A 85 3.01 -10.59 2.45
C GLU A 85 1.83 -10.33 3.38
N VAL A 86 0.65 -10.81 2.97
CA VAL A 86 -0.57 -10.82 3.78
C VAL A 86 -1.19 -12.21 3.73
N ILE A 87 -1.73 -12.66 4.87
CA ILE A 87 -2.53 -13.87 4.96
C ILE A 87 -3.97 -13.47 5.30
N ARG A 88 -4.92 -13.91 4.49
CA ARG A 88 -6.34 -13.72 4.70
C ARG A 88 -7.01 -15.04 4.94
N ASP A 89 -7.78 -15.14 6.03
CA ASP A 89 -8.70 -16.21 6.28
C ASP A 89 -10.06 -15.87 5.67
N GLY A 90 -10.63 -16.75 4.88
CA GLY A 90 -11.93 -16.56 4.23
C GLY A 90 -13.09 -17.18 5.00
N PHE A 91 -12.88 -17.55 6.28
CA PHE A 91 -13.92 -18.09 7.14
C PHE A 91 -15.22 -17.24 7.12
N PRO A 92 -16.43 -17.80 7.18
CA PRO A 92 -16.73 -19.24 7.30
C PRO A 92 -16.84 -19.99 5.96
N PHE A 93 -16.83 -19.31 4.83
CA PHE A 93 -17.12 -19.90 3.52
C PHE A 93 -15.92 -19.96 2.59
N GLY A 94 -14.83 -19.29 2.95
CA GLY A 94 -13.61 -19.22 2.16
C GLY A 94 -12.49 -20.10 2.70
N SER A 95 -11.34 -20.02 2.06
CA SER A 95 -10.11 -20.68 2.45
C SER A 95 -9.01 -19.70 2.84
N VAL A 96 -8.04 -20.14 3.62
CA VAL A 96 -6.85 -19.35 3.93
C VAL A 96 -6.06 -19.10 2.65
N GLN A 97 -5.84 -17.82 2.33
CA GLN A 97 -5.08 -17.41 1.16
C GLN A 97 -3.92 -16.50 1.55
N LYS A 98 -2.77 -16.81 0.98
CA LYS A 98 -1.55 -16.04 1.08
C LYS A 98 -1.41 -15.14 -0.14
N PHE A 99 -1.18 -13.84 0.08
CA PHE A 99 -0.93 -12.85 -0.95
C PHE A 99 0.57 -12.51 -0.94
N ALA A 100 1.25 -12.81 -2.04
CA ALA A 100 2.69 -12.60 -2.16
C ALA A 100 3.07 -11.11 -2.08
N PRO A 101 4.29 -10.78 -1.66
CA PRO A 101 4.76 -9.40 -1.64
C PRO A 101 4.68 -8.75 -3.02
N LYS A 102 4.44 -7.43 -3.06
CA LYS A 102 4.34 -6.63 -4.28
C LYS A 102 5.21 -5.39 -4.20
N VAL A 103 5.68 -4.93 -5.35
CA VAL A 103 6.34 -3.63 -5.51
C VAL A 103 5.54 -2.81 -6.50
N VAL A 104 5.15 -1.61 -6.10
CA VAL A 104 4.45 -0.64 -6.94
C VAL A 104 5.38 0.51 -7.26
N THR A 105 5.45 0.90 -8.53
CA THR A 105 6.29 1.99 -9.01
C THR A 105 5.42 3.16 -9.48
N ASP A 106 5.68 4.33 -8.93
CA ASP A 106 5.12 5.60 -9.40
C ASP A 106 6.23 6.40 -10.11
N LEU A 107 5.86 7.10 -11.18
CA LEU A 107 6.75 7.95 -11.95
C LEU A 107 6.07 9.29 -12.23
N SER A 108 6.80 10.40 -12.11
CA SER A 108 6.34 11.68 -12.65
C SER A 108 7.48 12.56 -13.14
N VAL A 109 7.15 13.42 -14.10
CA VAL A 109 8.04 14.44 -14.66
C VAL A 109 7.34 15.79 -14.57
N GLY A 110 7.96 16.73 -13.84
CA GLY A 110 7.53 18.10 -13.72
C GLY A 110 8.40 19.02 -14.55
N TYR A 111 7.81 20.09 -15.08
CA TYR A 111 8.52 21.14 -15.79
C TYR A 111 8.06 22.53 -15.33
N ASP A 112 9.00 23.36 -14.90
CA ASP A 112 8.75 24.76 -14.51
C ASP A 112 8.68 25.65 -15.77
N LEU A 113 7.47 25.87 -16.30
CA LEU A 113 7.23 26.76 -17.44
C LEU A 113 7.70 28.18 -17.13
N THR A 114 7.32 28.68 -15.96
CA THR A 114 7.72 29.96 -15.39
C THR A 114 8.01 29.79 -13.89
N LYS A 115 8.44 30.88 -13.21
CA LYS A 115 8.59 30.87 -11.74
C LYS A 115 7.27 30.64 -11.00
N LYS A 116 6.12 30.82 -11.67
CA LYS A 116 4.78 30.68 -11.10
C LYS A 116 3.99 29.49 -11.62
N ILE A 117 4.39 28.91 -12.75
CA ILE A 117 3.65 27.85 -13.43
C ILE A 117 4.51 26.61 -13.54
N ASN A 118 4.03 25.52 -12.96
CA ASN A 118 4.61 24.19 -13.10
C ASN A 118 3.59 23.25 -13.73
N PHE A 119 4.03 22.44 -14.69
CA PHE A 119 3.26 21.37 -15.30
C PHE A 119 3.90 20.03 -14.96
N THR A 120 3.12 19.07 -14.50
CA THR A 120 3.59 17.71 -14.14
C THR A 120 2.72 16.67 -14.81
N VAL A 121 3.35 15.66 -15.42
CA VAL A 121 2.69 14.45 -15.89
C VAL A 121 3.27 13.26 -15.16
N GLY A 122 2.47 12.23 -14.97
CA GLY A 122 2.93 11.04 -14.26
C GLY A 122 1.98 9.86 -14.37
N ALA A 123 2.46 8.76 -13.81
CA ALA A 123 1.70 7.54 -13.64
C ALA A 123 1.89 7.01 -12.22
N ASN A 124 0.81 6.64 -11.57
CA ASN A 124 0.84 5.81 -10.38
C ASN A 124 0.67 4.37 -10.81
N ASN A 125 1.35 3.46 -10.10
CA ASN A 125 1.37 2.05 -10.44
C ASN A 125 1.70 1.81 -11.92
N LEU A 126 2.82 2.38 -12.38
CA LEU A 126 3.25 2.40 -13.78
C LEU A 126 3.22 1.03 -14.47
N PHE A 127 3.51 -0.03 -13.72
CA PHE A 127 3.58 -1.41 -14.23
C PHE A 127 2.29 -2.22 -14.05
N ASP A 128 1.19 -1.55 -13.68
CA ASP A 128 -0.14 -2.19 -13.55
C ASP A 128 -0.15 -3.38 -12.59
N VAL A 129 0.53 -3.26 -11.45
CA VAL A 129 0.66 -4.31 -10.45
C VAL A 129 -0.63 -4.44 -9.65
N PHE A 130 -1.11 -5.67 -9.48
CA PHE A 130 -2.28 -6.02 -8.67
C PHE A 130 -1.87 -6.95 -7.51
N PRO A 131 -2.68 -7.03 -6.45
CA PRO A 131 -2.61 -8.17 -5.52
C PRO A 131 -2.78 -9.50 -6.27
N ASP A 132 -2.46 -10.61 -5.61
CA ASP A 132 -2.76 -11.92 -6.19
C ASP A 132 -4.27 -12.11 -6.38
N LEU A 133 -4.64 -12.88 -7.40
CA LEU A 133 -6.04 -13.23 -7.65
C LEU A 133 -6.60 -13.97 -6.42
N GLN A 134 -7.80 -13.61 -6.02
CA GLN A 134 -8.51 -14.37 -4.99
C GLN A 134 -8.85 -15.76 -5.51
N VAL A 135 -8.73 -16.77 -4.63
CA VAL A 135 -9.32 -18.08 -4.89
C VAL A 135 -10.85 -17.94 -4.98
N TYR A 136 -11.48 -18.86 -5.68
CA TYR A 136 -12.92 -18.77 -6.01
C TYR A 136 -13.80 -18.54 -4.77
N GLU A 137 -13.53 -19.28 -3.69
CA GLU A 137 -14.28 -19.22 -2.44
C GLU A 137 -14.16 -17.86 -1.75
N ASN A 138 -13.00 -17.20 -1.86
CA ASN A 138 -12.76 -15.89 -1.24
C ASN A 138 -13.24 -14.72 -2.10
N SER A 139 -13.57 -14.98 -3.37
CA SER A 139 -13.90 -13.97 -4.40
C SER A 139 -15.39 -13.67 -4.51
N TYR A 140 -16.20 -14.13 -3.56
CA TYR A 140 -17.65 -14.09 -3.65
C TYR A 140 -18.15 -14.75 -4.96
N PHE A 141 -17.80 -16.03 -5.13
CA PHE A 141 -18.12 -16.86 -6.30
C PHE A 141 -17.60 -16.28 -7.63
N GLY A 142 -16.40 -15.71 -7.61
CA GLY A 142 -15.74 -15.18 -8.80
C GLY A 142 -16.09 -13.72 -9.14
N VAL A 143 -16.93 -13.04 -8.35
CA VAL A 143 -17.33 -11.65 -8.60
C VAL A 143 -16.15 -10.68 -8.40
N PHE A 144 -15.38 -10.85 -7.31
CA PHE A 144 -14.26 -9.98 -6.98
C PHE A 144 -12.93 -10.67 -7.24
N LYS A 145 -12.27 -10.34 -8.34
CA LYS A 145 -10.98 -10.95 -8.70
C LYS A 145 -9.87 -10.65 -7.69
N TYR A 146 -9.85 -9.44 -7.17
CA TYR A 146 -8.79 -8.94 -6.28
C TYR A 146 -9.37 -8.48 -4.95
N ALA A 147 -8.60 -8.65 -3.87
CA ALA A 147 -8.88 -8.07 -2.57
C ALA A 147 -7.88 -6.94 -2.27
N PRO A 148 -8.32 -5.77 -1.77
CA PRO A 148 -7.44 -4.65 -1.44
C PRO A 148 -6.73 -4.88 -0.08
N VAL A 149 -6.02 -5.99 0.05
CA VAL A 149 -5.39 -6.41 1.32
C VAL A 149 -4.05 -5.70 1.58
N GLN A 150 -3.24 -5.50 0.54
CA GLN A 150 -1.90 -4.90 0.66
C GLN A 150 -1.87 -3.50 0.05
N MET A 151 -2.58 -3.33 -1.05
CA MET A 151 -2.56 -2.18 -1.93
C MET A 151 -3.92 -2.02 -2.62
N GLY A 152 -4.14 -0.92 -3.35
CA GLY A 152 -5.34 -0.73 -4.15
C GLY A 152 -5.46 -1.71 -5.31
N THR A 153 -6.67 -1.83 -5.86
CA THR A 153 -7.02 -2.74 -6.96
C THR A 153 -7.42 -2.00 -8.25
N THR A 154 -7.10 -0.71 -8.33
CA THR A 154 -7.48 0.15 -9.47
C THR A 154 -6.52 0.04 -10.67
N GLY A 155 -5.36 -0.63 -10.49
CA GLY A 155 -4.35 -0.72 -11.54
C GLY A 155 -3.59 0.58 -11.75
N ASN A 156 -3.07 0.78 -12.97
CA ASN A 156 -2.32 1.97 -13.33
C ASN A 156 -3.24 3.20 -13.48
N TYR A 157 -2.68 4.38 -13.19
CA TYR A 157 -3.37 5.64 -13.30
C TYR A 157 -2.43 6.73 -13.83
N PHE A 158 -2.78 7.35 -14.96
CA PHE A 158 -2.05 8.46 -15.56
C PHE A 158 -2.69 9.79 -15.17
N PHE A 159 -1.86 10.81 -14.92
CA PHE A 159 -2.35 12.12 -14.54
C PHE A 159 -1.55 13.26 -15.18
N GLY A 160 -2.22 14.40 -15.36
CA GLY A 160 -1.62 15.71 -15.63
C GLY A 160 -2.02 16.71 -14.56
N ARG A 161 -1.07 17.53 -14.08
CA ARG A 161 -1.30 18.55 -13.06
C ARG A 161 -0.69 19.87 -13.51
N LEU A 162 -1.45 20.94 -13.39
CA LEU A 162 -0.99 22.30 -13.54
C LEU A 162 -1.04 22.99 -12.17
N ASN A 163 0.10 23.52 -11.72
CA ASN A 163 0.19 24.31 -10.49
C ASN A 163 0.48 25.76 -10.85
N TYR A 164 -0.25 26.69 -10.23
CA TYR A 164 -0.04 28.12 -10.36
C TYR A 164 0.15 28.73 -8.96
N ASN A 165 1.27 29.45 -8.79
CA ASN A 165 1.60 30.18 -7.56
C ASN A 165 1.34 31.67 -7.79
N PHE A 166 0.49 32.26 -6.96
CA PHE A 166 0.11 33.69 -7.03
C PHE A 166 1.24 34.63 -6.61
#